data_b8c666bb66222c0375dbaebabfeb2b44
#
_entry.id   b8c666bb66222c0375dbaebabfeb2b44
#
_cell.length_a   1.000
_cell.length_b   1.000
_cell.length_c   1.000
_cell.angle_alpha   90.00
_cell.angle_beta   90.00
_cell.angle_gamma   90.00
#
_symmetry.space_group_name_H-M   'P 1'
#
loop_
_entity.id
_entity.type
_entity.pdbx_description
1 polymer ?
#
loop_
_entity_poly.entity_id
_entity_poly.type
_entity_poly.pdbx_seq_one_letter_code
_entity_poly.pdbx_strand_id
1 'polypeptide(L)'
;VRASLREIDISHKHAREVALAIKDMYLNKAREFLESVVTKKQPVAYRRYKNEVGHRSNLQGFPSGRFPVKTSREFLRLLDNLEANAEYKGMDLDRLKLIHVNAYPGVKIRRFVPRAYGRNSPKFNTLVHVEVVGMEK
;
A
#
# COMPACT_ATOMS: atom_id res chain seq x y z
N VAL A 1 -14.36 -7.16 -10.24
CA VAL A 1 -13.20 -8.06 -10.14
C VAL A 1 -12.49 -7.87 -8.82
N ARG A 2 -11.76 -8.87 -8.33
CA ARG A 2 -11.02 -8.78 -7.06
C ARG A 2 -9.65 -9.46 -7.19
N ALA A 3 -8.68 -8.95 -6.43
CA ALA A 3 -7.37 -9.57 -6.23
C ALA A 3 -6.93 -9.39 -4.78
N SER A 4 -6.10 -10.29 -4.27
CA SER A 4 -5.54 -10.20 -2.93
C SER A 4 -4.10 -10.73 -2.89
N LEU A 5 -3.28 -10.12 -2.08
CA LEU A 5 -1.97 -10.63 -1.67
C LEU A 5 -2.00 -10.92 -0.17
N ARG A 6 -1.47 -12.07 0.23
CA ARG A 6 -1.46 -12.51 1.62
C ARG A 6 -0.04 -12.64 2.15
N GLU A 7 0.11 -12.35 3.44
CA GLU A 7 1.36 -12.54 4.20
C GLU A 7 2.58 -11.85 3.61
N ILE A 8 2.41 -10.61 3.08
CA ILE A 8 3.49 -9.83 2.51
C ILE A 8 4.30 -9.17 3.62
N ASP A 9 5.63 -9.17 3.49
CA ASP A 9 6.55 -8.49 4.42
C ASP A 9 6.66 -7.00 4.09
N ILE A 10 5.60 -6.25 4.40
CA ILE A 10 5.54 -4.79 4.30
C ILE A 10 4.99 -4.19 5.60
N SER A 11 5.23 -2.89 5.81
CA SER A 11 4.64 -2.19 6.96
C SER A 11 3.14 -1.98 6.75
N HIS A 12 2.30 -2.48 7.67
CA HIS A 12 0.86 -2.30 7.59
C HIS A 12 0.44 -0.82 7.67
N LYS A 13 1.23 0.01 8.35
CA LYS A 13 1.02 1.46 8.42
C LYS A 13 1.20 2.10 7.04
N HIS A 14 2.28 1.75 6.35
CA HIS A 14 2.54 2.22 4.98
C HIS A 14 1.50 1.67 4.00
N ALA A 15 1.16 0.39 4.10
CA ALA A 15 0.17 -0.25 3.23
C ALA A 15 -1.20 0.43 3.32
N ARG A 16 -1.63 0.78 4.54
CA ARG A 16 -2.89 1.50 4.74
C ARG A 16 -2.89 2.90 4.10
N GLU A 17 -1.81 3.65 4.21
CA GLU A 17 -1.74 4.99 3.60
C GLU A 17 -1.69 4.91 2.07
N VAL A 18 -0.99 3.91 1.51
CA VAL A 18 -0.99 3.66 0.06
C VAL A 18 -2.37 3.22 -0.41
N ALA A 19 -3.02 2.29 0.29
CA ALA A 19 -4.37 1.84 -0.03
C ALA A 19 -5.37 3.00 -0.07
N LEU A 20 -5.30 3.91 0.93
CA LEU A 20 -6.15 5.09 0.98
C LEU A 20 -5.88 6.07 -0.17
N ALA A 21 -4.62 6.16 -0.61
CA ALA A 21 -4.24 7.08 -1.68
C ALA A 21 -4.75 6.63 -3.06
N ILE A 22 -4.78 5.32 -3.34
CA ILE A 22 -5.22 4.77 -4.64
C ILE A 22 -6.71 4.41 -4.68
N LYS A 23 -7.38 4.40 -3.54
CA LYS A 23 -8.82 4.17 -3.48
C LYS A 23 -9.57 5.19 -4.33
N ASP A 24 -10.62 4.75 -5.01
CA ASP A 24 -11.46 5.53 -5.92
C ASP A 24 -10.77 6.04 -7.21
N MET A 25 -9.53 5.62 -7.49
CA MET A 25 -8.84 5.88 -8.76
C MET A 25 -9.18 4.83 -9.82
N TYR A 26 -9.02 5.18 -11.09
CA TYR A 26 -8.97 4.23 -12.19
C TYR A 26 -7.67 3.44 -12.18
N LEU A 27 -7.69 2.20 -12.68
CA LEU A 27 -6.55 1.28 -12.65
C LEU A 27 -5.27 1.92 -13.21
N ASN A 28 -5.35 2.51 -14.42
CA ASN A 28 -4.21 3.13 -15.09
C ASN A 28 -3.62 4.30 -14.29
N LYS A 29 -4.47 5.18 -13.73
CA LYS A 29 -4.04 6.30 -12.88
C LYS A 29 -3.41 5.83 -11.57
N ALA A 30 -3.94 4.75 -10.96
CA ALA A 30 -3.36 4.19 -9.75
C ALA A 30 -1.96 3.60 -10.01
N ARG A 31 -1.76 2.96 -11.18
CA ARG A 31 -0.46 2.44 -11.63
C ARG A 31 0.56 3.58 -11.81
N GLU A 32 0.23 4.60 -12.60
CA GLU A 32 1.09 5.77 -12.80
C GLU A 32 1.46 6.46 -11.48
N PHE A 33 0.49 6.61 -10.58
CA PHE A 33 0.74 7.16 -9.25
C PHE A 33 1.75 6.32 -8.46
N LEU A 34 1.57 4.99 -8.39
CA LEU A 34 2.48 4.11 -7.67
C LEU A 34 3.89 4.08 -8.28
N GLU A 35 4.02 4.12 -9.60
CA GLU A 35 5.31 4.23 -10.30
C GLU A 35 6.01 5.56 -9.96
N SER A 36 5.26 6.66 -9.90
CA SER A 36 5.80 7.96 -9.48
C SER A 36 6.27 7.95 -8.02
N VAL A 37 5.63 7.17 -7.15
CA VAL A 37 6.08 6.94 -5.77
C VAL A 37 7.34 6.09 -5.73
N VAL A 38 7.45 5.05 -6.54
CA VAL A 38 8.66 4.20 -6.65
C VAL A 38 9.86 5.01 -7.11
N THR A 39 9.68 5.89 -8.09
CA THR A 39 10.72 6.81 -8.58
C THR A 39 10.96 8.02 -7.67
N LYS A 40 10.23 8.12 -6.55
CA LYS A 40 10.30 9.21 -5.56
C LYS A 40 9.94 10.59 -6.11
N LYS A 41 9.18 10.67 -7.18
CA LYS A 41 8.67 11.93 -7.75
C LYS A 41 7.48 12.44 -6.96
N GLN A 42 6.53 11.56 -6.61
CA GLN A 42 5.31 11.92 -5.90
C GLN A 42 5.23 11.19 -4.55
N PRO A 43 5.14 11.93 -3.42
CA PRO A 43 4.99 11.31 -2.10
C PRO A 43 3.55 10.88 -1.84
N VAL A 44 3.40 9.88 -0.95
CA VAL A 44 2.11 9.46 -0.39
C VAL A 44 1.81 10.25 0.87
N ALA A 45 0.59 10.82 0.98
CA ALA A 45 0.15 11.52 2.17
C ALA A 45 -0.10 10.54 3.33
N TYR A 46 0.50 10.79 4.49
CA TYR A 46 0.32 9.98 5.70
C TYR A 46 -0.69 10.65 6.61
N ARG A 47 -1.95 10.24 6.52
CA ARG A 47 -3.07 10.88 7.22
C ARG A 47 -3.24 10.35 8.66
N ARG A 48 -3.18 9.04 8.86
CA ARG A 48 -3.34 8.42 10.18
C ARG A 48 -2.00 8.23 10.90
N TYR A 49 -1.01 7.71 10.21
CA TYR A 49 0.30 7.39 10.78
C TYR A 49 1.30 8.52 10.52
N LYS A 50 0.94 9.73 10.92
CA LYS A 50 1.66 10.98 10.63
C LYS A 50 2.67 11.42 11.68
N ASN A 51 2.68 10.79 12.86
CA ASN A 51 3.59 11.18 13.94
C ASN A 51 5.04 11.02 13.50
N GLU A 52 5.86 12.06 13.69
CA GLU A 52 7.27 12.12 13.29
C GLU A 52 7.52 11.93 11.79
N VAL A 53 6.50 12.20 10.96
CA VAL A 53 6.63 12.20 9.50
C VAL A 53 6.92 13.62 9.01
N GLY A 54 8.03 13.77 8.29
CA GLY A 54 8.45 15.05 7.71
C GLY A 54 7.44 15.60 6.70
N HIS A 55 7.44 16.93 6.55
CA HIS A 55 6.63 17.62 5.55
C HIS A 55 7.22 17.43 4.15
N ARG A 56 6.36 17.45 3.13
CA ARG A 56 6.73 17.36 1.71
C ARG A 56 6.04 18.46 0.92
N SER A 57 6.84 19.27 0.25
CA SER A 57 6.34 20.39 -0.58
C SER A 57 5.48 19.93 -1.76
N ASN A 58 5.72 18.71 -2.26
CA ASN A 58 5.00 18.16 -3.41
C ASN A 58 3.60 17.59 -3.05
N LEU A 59 3.18 17.68 -1.78
CA LEU A 59 1.83 17.30 -1.36
C LEU A 59 0.90 18.51 -1.35
N GLN A 60 -0.21 18.41 -2.07
CA GLN A 60 -1.26 19.40 -2.04
C GLN A 60 -2.28 19.07 -0.92
N GLY A 61 -2.61 20.08 -0.10
CA GLY A 61 -3.63 19.98 0.94
C GLY A 61 -3.26 19.13 2.16
N PHE A 62 -2.04 18.59 2.24
CA PHE A 62 -1.58 17.84 3.40
C PHE A 62 -0.05 17.89 3.54
N PRO A 63 0.50 18.19 4.74
CA PRO A 63 1.94 18.43 4.88
C PRO A 63 2.78 17.16 4.98
N SER A 64 2.32 16.13 5.71
CA SER A 64 3.13 14.97 6.06
C SER A 64 3.08 13.88 5.01
N GLY A 65 4.24 13.44 4.51
CA GLY A 65 4.30 12.38 3.50
C GLY A 65 5.64 11.67 3.43
N ARG A 66 5.61 10.47 2.87
CA ARG A 66 6.78 9.62 2.62
C ARG A 66 6.70 8.96 1.26
N PHE A 67 7.80 8.28 0.89
CA PHE A 67 7.88 7.45 -0.32
C PHE A 67 7.98 5.97 0.09
N PRO A 68 6.86 5.25 0.26
CA PRO A 68 6.86 3.85 0.67
C PRO A 68 7.16 2.91 -0.51
N VAL A 69 8.39 2.97 -1.05
CA VAL A 69 8.81 2.28 -2.29
C VAL A 69 8.55 0.77 -2.23
N LYS A 70 8.97 0.09 -1.14
CA LYS A 70 8.74 -1.37 -0.98
C LYS A 70 7.25 -1.71 -1.07
N THR A 71 6.43 -0.95 -0.35
CA THR A 71 4.98 -1.15 -0.34
C THR A 71 4.37 -0.89 -1.71
N SER A 72 4.75 0.20 -2.39
CA SER A 72 4.22 0.54 -3.71
C SER A 72 4.52 -0.52 -4.77
N ARG A 73 5.70 -1.17 -4.71
CA ARG A 73 6.03 -2.29 -5.60
C ARG A 73 5.10 -3.49 -5.40
N GLU A 74 4.79 -3.82 -4.15
CA GLU A 74 3.84 -4.92 -3.88
C GLU A 74 2.40 -4.56 -4.33
N PHE A 75 2.02 -3.29 -4.22
CA PHE A 75 0.74 -2.83 -4.75
C PHE A 75 0.70 -2.86 -6.28
N LEU A 76 1.78 -2.52 -6.98
CA LEU A 76 1.86 -2.68 -8.44
C LEU A 76 1.64 -4.15 -8.83
N ARG A 77 2.33 -5.09 -8.16
CA ARG A 77 2.13 -6.54 -8.36
C ARG A 77 0.68 -6.98 -8.11
N LEU A 78 0.00 -6.37 -7.12
CA LEU A 78 -1.41 -6.62 -6.86
C LEU A 78 -2.31 -6.10 -7.98
N LEU A 79 -1.99 -4.93 -8.53
CA LEU A 79 -2.73 -4.37 -9.68
C LEU A 79 -2.53 -5.20 -10.95
N ASP A 80 -1.33 -5.75 -11.20
CA ASP A 80 -1.08 -6.67 -12.31
C ASP A 80 -1.97 -7.93 -12.21
N ASN A 81 -2.11 -8.47 -11.00
CA ASN A 81 -3.00 -9.60 -10.75
C ASN A 81 -4.49 -9.22 -10.95
N LEU A 82 -4.88 -8.00 -10.52
CA LEU A 82 -6.25 -7.50 -10.74
C LEU A 82 -6.55 -7.34 -12.22
N GLU A 83 -5.60 -6.81 -13.00
CA GLU A 83 -5.67 -6.62 -14.45
C GLU A 83 -5.88 -7.96 -15.15
N ALA A 84 -5.04 -8.96 -14.90
CA ALA A 84 -5.19 -10.30 -15.45
C ALA A 84 -6.56 -10.93 -15.14
N ASN A 85 -7.06 -10.73 -13.90
CA ASN A 85 -8.38 -11.20 -13.50
C ASN A 85 -9.52 -10.44 -14.19
N ALA A 86 -9.32 -9.16 -14.54
CA ALA A 86 -10.29 -8.34 -15.27
C ALA A 86 -10.34 -8.75 -16.74
N GLU A 87 -9.18 -8.95 -17.37
CA GLU A 87 -9.07 -9.45 -18.75
C GLU A 87 -9.74 -10.82 -18.90
N TYR A 88 -9.49 -11.75 -17.97
CA TYR A 88 -10.15 -13.06 -17.98
C TYR A 88 -11.68 -12.95 -17.93
N LYS A 89 -12.23 -11.91 -17.31
CA LYS A 89 -13.68 -11.64 -17.25
C LYS A 89 -14.19 -10.79 -18.41
N GLY A 90 -13.32 -10.37 -19.34
CA GLY A 90 -13.67 -9.53 -20.48
C GLY A 90 -14.11 -8.12 -20.10
N MET A 91 -13.58 -7.58 -18.98
CA MET A 91 -13.88 -6.23 -18.51
C MET A 91 -12.98 -5.20 -19.20
N ASP A 92 -13.51 -4.00 -19.42
CA ASP A 92 -12.75 -2.88 -19.96
C ASP A 92 -11.80 -2.30 -18.88
N LEU A 93 -10.48 -2.42 -19.13
CA LEU A 93 -9.44 -1.97 -18.19
C LEU A 93 -9.41 -0.45 -18.02
N ASP A 94 -9.72 0.32 -19.07
CA ASP A 94 -9.70 1.79 -19.02
C ASP A 94 -10.81 2.34 -18.14
N ARG A 95 -11.91 1.60 -18.01
CA ARG A 95 -13.07 1.93 -17.20
C ARG A 95 -13.06 1.28 -15.82
N LEU A 96 -12.01 0.49 -15.50
CA LEU A 96 -11.91 -0.21 -14.24
C LEU A 96 -11.52 0.74 -13.10
N LYS A 97 -12.46 0.98 -12.20
CA LYS A 97 -12.28 1.83 -11.01
C LYS A 97 -12.06 0.99 -9.77
N LEU A 98 -11.08 1.36 -8.94
CA LEU A 98 -10.77 0.72 -7.64
C LEU A 98 -11.75 1.21 -6.58
N ILE A 99 -12.77 0.43 -6.25
CA ILE A 99 -13.82 0.81 -5.28
C ILE A 99 -13.38 0.52 -3.85
N HIS A 100 -12.73 -0.62 -3.67
CA HIS A 100 -12.26 -1.05 -2.36
C HIS A 100 -10.79 -1.40 -2.42
N VAL A 101 -9.99 -0.73 -1.61
CA VAL A 101 -8.57 -1.06 -1.41
C VAL A 101 -8.32 -1.00 0.09
N ASN A 102 -7.88 -2.11 0.67
CA ASN A 102 -7.61 -2.16 2.10
C ASN A 102 -6.41 -3.04 2.45
N ALA A 103 -5.79 -2.75 3.58
CA ALA A 103 -4.66 -3.48 4.10
C ALA A 103 -4.94 -3.91 5.55
N TYR A 104 -4.81 -5.21 5.81
CA TYR A 104 -5.07 -5.83 7.10
C TYR A 104 -3.79 -6.39 7.72
N PRO A 105 -3.61 -6.27 9.04
CA PRO A 105 -2.51 -6.95 9.72
C PRO A 105 -2.76 -8.46 9.72
N GLY A 106 -1.74 -9.22 9.30
CA GLY A 106 -1.72 -10.68 9.32
C GLY A 106 -0.94 -11.24 10.50
N VAL A 107 -0.23 -12.33 10.25
CA VAL A 107 0.60 -13.03 11.24
C VAL A 107 1.71 -12.14 11.77
N LYS A 108 1.93 -12.17 13.09
CA LYS A 108 3.03 -11.47 13.77
C LYS A 108 4.19 -12.43 14.00
N ILE A 109 5.30 -12.19 13.31
CA ILE A 109 6.56 -12.90 13.56
C ILE A 109 7.20 -12.26 14.80
N ARG A 110 7.24 -13.02 15.90
CA ARG A 110 7.79 -12.55 17.16
C ARG A 110 9.32 -12.64 17.13
N ARG A 111 9.99 -11.53 17.40
CA ARG A 111 11.43 -11.43 17.54
C ARG A 111 11.74 -10.60 18.77
N PHE A 112 12.98 -10.73 19.27
CA PHE A 112 13.46 -10.00 20.45
C PHE A 112 14.78 -9.31 20.11
N VAL A 113 14.97 -8.15 20.72
CA VAL A 113 16.23 -7.39 20.66
C VAL A 113 16.89 -7.49 22.03
N PRO A 114 18.15 -7.99 22.13
CA PRO A 114 18.89 -7.98 23.38
C PRO A 114 19.07 -6.55 23.90
N ARG A 115 18.98 -6.38 25.22
CA ARG A 115 19.18 -5.12 25.93
C ARG A 115 20.17 -5.33 27.08
N ALA A 116 20.57 -4.23 27.71
CA ALA A 116 21.49 -4.25 28.88
C ALA A 116 20.92 -5.10 30.03
N TYR A 117 21.82 -5.60 30.88
CA TYR A 117 21.50 -6.42 32.06
C TYR A 117 20.75 -7.72 31.73
N GLY A 118 21.04 -8.37 30.60
CA GLY A 118 20.40 -9.64 30.20
C GLY A 118 18.92 -9.52 29.90
N ARG A 119 18.38 -8.32 29.74
CA ARG A 119 16.99 -8.08 29.35
C ARG A 119 16.83 -8.20 27.83
N ASN A 120 15.59 -8.33 27.38
CA ASN A 120 15.22 -8.25 25.96
C ASN A 120 13.99 -7.36 25.78
N SER A 121 13.85 -6.80 24.57
CA SER A 121 12.68 -6.05 24.14
C SER A 121 12.01 -6.75 22.98
N PRO A 122 10.66 -6.83 22.94
CA PRO A 122 9.96 -7.44 21.83
C PRO A 122 10.15 -6.59 20.56
N LYS A 123 10.42 -7.26 19.44
CA LYS A 123 10.46 -6.68 18.09
C LYS A 123 9.62 -7.55 17.17
N PHE A 124 8.36 -7.17 16.99
CA PHE A 124 7.44 -7.93 16.13
C PHE A 124 7.48 -7.41 14.70
N ASN A 125 7.54 -8.35 13.75
CA ASN A 125 7.28 -8.08 12.34
C ASN A 125 5.87 -8.58 12.02
N THR A 126 4.98 -7.68 11.62
CA THR A 126 3.59 -8.01 11.26
C THR A 126 3.49 -8.11 9.75
N LEU A 127 3.18 -9.30 9.25
CA LEU A 127 2.86 -9.50 7.84
C LEU A 127 1.52 -8.84 7.51
N VAL A 128 1.29 -8.55 6.24
CA VAL A 128 0.13 -7.77 5.80
C VAL A 128 -0.63 -8.53 4.72
N HIS A 129 -1.96 -8.49 4.79
CA HIS A 129 -2.85 -8.87 3.72
C HIS A 129 -3.35 -7.61 3.04
N VAL A 130 -3.35 -7.61 1.71
CA VAL A 130 -3.89 -6.50 0.91
C VAL A 130 -4.95 -7.03 -0.02
N GLU A 131 -6.08 -6.35 -0.07
CA GLU A 131 -7.21 -6.68 -0.94
C GLU A 131 -7.60 -5.49 -1.78
N VAL A 132 -7.94 -5.76 -3.03
CA VAL A 132 -8.45 -4.77 -3.97
C VAL A 132 -9.68 -5.30 -4.71
N VAL A 133 -10.67 -4.44 -4.89
CA VAL A 133 -11.85 -4.72 -5.69
C VAL A 133 -12.00 -3.61 -6.71
N GLY A 134 -12.06 -3.99 -7.97
CA GLY A 134 -12.34 -3.12 -9.11
C GLY A 134 -13.73 -3.36 -9.68
N MET A 135 -14.36 -2.30 -10.13
CA MET A 135 -15.64 -2.31 -10.82
C MET A 135 -15.54 -1.45 -12.07
N GLU A 136 -16.07 -1.94 -13.15
CA GLU A 136 -16.23 -1.18 -14.40
C GLU A 136 -17.32 -0.10 -14.19
N LYS A 137 -17.00 1.14 -14.58
CA LYS A 137 -17.89 2.30 -14.45
C LYS A 137 -17.94 3.10 -15.75
#